data_13ea6515a0f952436b695f517f08440f
#
_entry.id   13ea6515a0f952436b695f517f08440f
#
_cell.length_a   1.000
_cell.length_b   1.000
_cell.length_c   1.000
_cell.angle_alpha   90.00
_cell.angle_beta   90.00
_cell.angle_gamma   90.00
#
_symmetry.space_group_name_H-M   'P 1'
#
loop_
_entity.id
_entity.type
_entity.pdbx_description
1 polymer ?
#
loop_
_entity_poly.entity_id
_entity_poly.type
_entity_poly.pdbx_seq_one_letter_code
_entity_poly.pdbx_strand_id
1 'polypeptide(L)'
;TSKSQVDAKSAFTNMISFGYRQLPVFLKPKQLNNKDSVSELVFAHKTVDIKGGKGGVMDTDTGHRSKVDYRAPSLNAYDSGRLSRCLVDEGSKWAKEVPFSTFISIVSKTLVKGAKRVGFLECPSTTNAMTNGGEEFKVVWDNANQLKYTERTPNRLVKYFTPAYDGYYGFIGRYGESVIDAPTEEQYA
;
A
#
# COMPACT_ATOMS: atom_id res chain seq x y z
N THR A 1 -3.07 3.81 3.12
CA THR A 1 -3.11 4.93 4.07
C THR A 1 -1.76 5.67 4.08
N SER A 2 -1.72 6.91 4.48
CA SER A 2 -0.51 7.75 4.58
C SER A 2 -0.56 8.57 5.89
N LYS A 3 0.44 9.42 6.13
CA LYS A 3 0.57 10.23 7.36
C LYS A 3 -0.65 11.12 7.67
N SER A 4 -1.42 11.52 6.65
CA SER A 4 -2.67 12.28 6.81
C SER A 4 -3.74 11.81 5.82
N GLN A 5 -4.99 12.22 6.06
CA GLN A 5 -6.09 11.97 5.12
C GLN A 5 -5.87 12.67 3.78
N VAL A 6 -5.32 13.88 3.80
CA VAL A 6 -5.04 14.67 2.59
C VAL A 6 -4.00 13.98 1.73
N ASP A 7 -2.90 13.49 2.33
CA ASP A 7 -1.85 12.78 1.64
C ASP A 7 -2.37 11.43 1.09
N ALA A 8 -3.14 10.69 1.87
CA ALA A 8 -3.74 9.43 1.43
C ALA A 8 -4.70 9.63 0.24
N LYS A 9 -5.50 10.71 0.26
CA LYS A 9 -6.37 11.11 -0.85
C LYS A 9 -5.56 11.50 -2.08
N SER A 10 -4.52 12.31 -1.89
CA SER A 10 -3.64 12.75 -2.98
C SER A 10 -2.96 11.57 -3.66
N ALA A 11 -2.38 10.66 -2.90
CA ALA A 11 -1.77 9.43 -3.42
C ALA A 11 -2.79 8.57 -4.19
N PHE A 12 -4.00 8.41 -3.65
CA PHE A 12 -5.06 7.67 -4.33
C PHE A 12 -5.45 8.31 -5.67
N THR A 13 -5.67 9.63 -5.67
CA THR A 13 -6.14 10.36 -6.86
C THR A 13 -5.05 10.43 -7.94
N ASN A 14 -3.82 10.81 -7.54
CA ASN A 14 -2.76 11.15 -8.49
C ASN A 14 -1.96 9.92 -8.95
N MET A 15 -1.91 8.86 -8.16
CA MET A 15 -1.17 7.65 -8.52
C MET A 15 -2.12 6.51 -8.91
N ILE A 16 -3.05 6.14 -8.05
CA ILE A 16 -3.89 4.96 -8.27
C ILE A 16 -4.98 5.24 -9.30
N SER A 17 -5.81 6.24 -9.05
CA SER A 17 -6.93 6.57 -9.94
C SER A 17 -6.46 7.08 -11.30
N PHE A 18 -5.43 7.92 -11.31
CA PHE A 18 -4.79 8.38 -12.54
C PHE A 18 -4.16 7.22 -13.31
N GLY A 19 -3.34 6.39 -12.65
CA GLY A 19 -2.72 5.22 -13.27
C GLY A 19 -3.74 4.26 -13.88
N TYR A 20 -4.83 3.98 -13.15
CA TYR A 20 -5.93 3.17 -13.69
C TYR A 20 -6.53 3.79 -14.98
N ARG A 21 -6.74 5.11 -15.02
CA ARG A 21 -7.28 5.79 -16.20
C ARG A 21 -6.36 5.70 -17.41
N GLN A 22 -5.05 5.65 -17.19
CA GLN A 22 -4.04 5.55 -18.26
C GLN A 22 -3.82 4.11 -18.76
N LEU A 23 -4.37 3.10 -18.10
CA LEU A 23 -4.21 1.72 -18.55
C LEU A 23 -4.81 1.54 -19.96
N PRO A 24 -4.14 0.80 -20.86
CA PRO A 24 -4.72 0.35 -22.11
C PRO A 24 -6.04 -0.39 -21.89
N VAL A 25 -6.98 -0.25 -22.83
CA VAL A 25 -8.34 -0.80 -22.69
C VAL A 25 -8.34 -2.30 -22.39
N PHE A 26 -7.43 -3.07 -22.99
CA PHE A 26 -7.33 -4.52 -22.81
C PHE A 26 -6.76 -4.94 -21.45
N LEU A 27 -6.09 -4.03 -20.71
CA LEU A 27 -5.61 -4.26 -19.34
C LEU A 27 -6.51 -3.61 -18.29
N LYS A 28 -7.48 -2.81 -18.71
CA LYS A 28 -8.33 -2.02 -17.81
C LYS A 28 -9.52 -2.85 -17.30
N PRO A 29 -9.54 -3.26 -16.02
CA PRO A 29 -10.70 -3.95 -15.46
C PRO A 29 -11.92 -3.03 -15.47
N LYS A 30 -13.10 -3.60 -15.65
CA LYS A 30 -14.35 -2.82 -15.67
C LYS A 30 -14.63 -2.22 -14.30
N GLN A 31 -14.71 -0.91 -14.23
CA GLN A 31 -15.09 -0.18 -13.03
C GLN A 31 -16.62 -0.23 -12.85
N LEU A 32 -17.06 -0.58 -11.66
CA LEU A 32 -18.47 -0.70 -11.32
C LEU A 32 -19.06 0.61 -10.79
N ASN A 33 -18.30 1.29 -9.92
CA ASN A 33 -18.72 2.57 -9.35
C ASN A 33 -18.48 3.74 -10.32
N ASN A 34 -18.96 4.93 -9.95
CA ASN A 34 -18.80 6.13 -10.77
C ASN A 34 -17.31 6.36 -11.14
N LYS A 35 -17.07 6.71 -12.39
CA LYS A 35 -15.74 7.02 -12.92
C LYS A 35 -15.02 8.14 -12.17
N ASP A 36 -15.78 9.03 -11.53
CA ASP A 36 -15.27 10.16 -10.76
C ASP A 36 -15.16 9.88 -9.25
N SER A 37 -15.24 8.61 -8.86
CA SER A 37 -15.06 8.25 -7.45
C SER A 37 -13.69 8.69 -6.96
N VAL A 38 -13.70 9.53 -5.92
CA VAL A 38 -12.50 10.11 -5.30
C VAL A 38 -12.01 9.35 -4.07
N SER A 39 -12.74 8.31 -3.66
CA SER A 39 -12.45 7.57 -2.43
C SER A 39 -12.19 6.09 -2.63
N GLU A 40 -12.72 5.50 -3.71
CA GLU A 40 -12.57 4.09 -3.98
C GLU A 40 -12.75 3.76 -5.47
N LEU A 41 -12.07 2.70 -5.92
CA LEU A 41 -12.31 2.04 -7.19
C LEU A 41 -12.87 0.64 -6.90
N VAL A 42 -14.01 0.32 -7.48
CA VAL A 42 -14.64 -1.00 -7.36
C VAL A 42 -14.70 -1.64 -8.74
N PHE A 43 -14.18 -2.85 -8.85
CA PHE A 43 -14.10 -3.61 -10.08
C PHE A 43 -14.96 -4.86 -9.97
N ALA A 44 -15.91 -5.03 -10.91
CA ALA A 44 -16.73 -6.22 -11.02
C ALA A 44 -17.27 -6.35 -12.45
N HIS A 45 -17.72 -7.55 -12.82
CA HIS A 45 -18.52 -7.75 -14.01
C HIS A 45 -19.99 -7.64 -13.64
N LYS A 46 -20.72 -6.81 -14.41
CA LYS A 46 -22.18 -6.82 -14.40
C LYS A 46 -22.63 -7.86 -15.43
N THR A 47 -23.30 -8.89 -14.98
CA THR A 47 -24.06 -9.80 -15.86
C THR A 47 -25.54 -9.43 -15.79
N VAL A 48 -26.14 -9.32 -16.95
CA VAL A 48 -27.58 -9.13 -17.08
C VAL A 48 -28.19 -10.53 -17.16
N ASP A 49 -28.78 -11.01 -16.06
CA ASP A 49 -29.58 -12.23 -16.10
C ASP A 49 -31.00 -11.88 -16.60
N ILE A 50 -31.29 -12.28 -17.81
CA ILE A 50 -32.66 -12.23 -18.35
C ILE A 50 -33.44 -13.42 -17.75
N LYS A 51 -34.00 -13.25 -16.58
CA LYS A 51 -34.96 -14.23 -16.04
C LYS A 51 -36.29 -14.08 -16.70
N GLY A 52 -36.60 -15.05 -17.53
CA GLY A 52 -37.94 -15.51 -17.96
C GLY A 52 -39.02 -14.47 -18.24
N GLY A 53 -39.23 -14.10 -19.49
CA GLY A 53 -40.57 -13.81 -20.06
C GLY A 53 -41.34 -12.57 -19.64
N LYS A 54 -40.98 -11.86 -18.59
CA LYS A 54 -41.55 -10.56 -18.19
C LYS A 54 -40.45 -9.67 -17.65
N GLY A 55 -39.71 -9.05 -18.51
CA GLY A 55 -38.99 -7.79 -18.43
C GLY A 55 -38.28 -7.35 -17.13
N GLY A 56 -37.79 -8.22 -16.32
CA GLY A 56 -37.01 -7.86 -15.15
C GLY A 56 -35.52 -8.09 -15.43
N VAL A 57 -34.81 -7.05 -15.76
CA VAL A 57 -33.33 -7.07 -15.80
C VAL A 57 -32.83 -7.07 -14.35
N MET A 58 -32.38 -8.22 -13.83
CA MET A 58 -31.62 -8.27 -12.59
C MET A 58 -30.17 -8.05 -12.91
N ASP A 59 -29.65 -6.92 -12.49
CA ASP A 59 -28.21 -6.61 -12.51
C ASP A 59 -27.54 -7.48 -11.44
N THR A 60 -27.02 -8.63 -11.81
CA THR A 60 -26.22 -9.47 -10.89
C THR A 60 -24.75 -9.16 -11.07
N ASP A 61 -24.13 -8.65 -10.01
CA ASP A 61 -22.68 -8.47 -9.96
C ASP A 61 -22.03 -9.86 -9.88
N THR A 62 -21.42 -10.32 -10.98
CA THR A 62 -20.65 -11.56 -11.01
C THR A 62 -19.16 -11.27 -10.98
N GLY A 63 -18.41 -12.18 -10.33
CA GLY A 63 -16.97 -12.13 -10.28
C GLY A 63 -16.40 -11.66 -8.93
N HIS A 64 -15.08 -11.50 -8.89
CA HIS A 64 -14.39 -10.99 -7.71
C HIS A 64 -14.61 -9.49 -7.60
N ARG A 65 -15.43 -9.04 -6.65
CA ARG A 65 -15.58 -7.61 -6.32
C ARG A 65 -14.28 -7.09 -5.70
N SER A 66 -13.31 -6.79 -6.55
CA SER A 66 -12.07 -6.18 -6.11
C SER A 66 -12.28 -4.70 -5.83
N LYS A 67 -11.74 -4.24 -4.72
CA LYS A 67 -11.85 -2.85 -4.29
C LYS A 67 -10.48 -2.30 -3.96
N VAL A 68 -10.21 -1.09 -4.41
CA VAL A 68 -9.06 -0.29 -3.99
C VAL A 68 -9.60 0.99 -3.36
N ASP A 69 -9.26 1.24 -2.11
CA ASP A 69 -9.64 2.45 -1.39
C ASP A 69 -8.45 3.03 -0.62
N TYR A 70 -8.63 4.23 -0.09
CA TYR A 70 -7.73 4.81 0.91
C TYR A 70 -8.50 5.17 2.17
N ARG A 71 -7.79 5.21 3.29
CA ARG A 71 -8.31 5.67 4.58
C ARG A 71 -7.32 6.59 5.27
N ALA A 72 -7.85 7.49 6.09
CA ALA A 72 -7.05 8.28 7.02
C ALA A 72 -6.31 7.36 8.00
N PRO A 73 -5.16 7.79 8.54
CA PRO A 73 -4.49 7.05 9.61
C PRO A 73 -5.42 7.01 10.83
N SER A 74 -5.77 5.81 11.23
CA SER A 74 -6.63 5.52 12.39
C SER A 74 -6.39 4.09 12.81
N LEU A 75 -6.39 3.81 14.10
CA LEU A 75 -6.19 2.45 14.63
C LEU A 75 -7.21 1.46 14.05
N ASN A 76 -8.44 1.90 13.84
CA ASN A 76 -9.53 1.06 13.36
C ASN A 76 -9.77 1.15 11.86
N ALA A 77 -8.85 1.76 11.10
CA ALA A 77 -9.07 2.07 9.67
C ALA A 77 -9.49 0.84 8.84
N TYR A 78 -8.99 -0.34 9.15
CA TYR A 78 -9.26 -1.58 8.44
C TYR A 78 -9.62 -2.76 9.35
N ASP A 79 -9.95 -2.52 10.61
CA ASP A 79 -10.11 -3.55 11.65
C ASP A 79 -11.15 -4.64 11.28
N SER A 80 -12.23 -4.27 10.60
CA SER A 80 -13.27 -5.21 10.17
C SER A 80 -13.07 -5.75 8.74
N GLY A 81 -12.02 -5.32 8.06
CA GLY A 81 -11.76 -5.66 6.65
C GLY A 81 -10.94 -6.93 6.47
N ARG A 82 -11.03 -7.52 5.29
CA ARG A 82 -10.03 -8.49 4.80
C ARG A 82 -9.30 -7.86 3.63
N LEU A 83 -7.99 -7.71 3.77
CA LEU A 83 -7.15 -7.05 2.78
C LEU A 83 -6.30 -8.08 2.04
N SER A 84 -6.15 -7.91 0.73
CA SER A 84 -5.16 -8.61 -0.08
C SER A 84 -3.83 -7.86 -0.11
N ARG A 85 -3.88 -6.54 0.00
CA ARG A 85 -2.70 -5.67 0.06
C ARG A 85 -3.01 -4.43 0.89
N CYS A 86 -2.07 -4.02 1.72
CA CYS A 86 -2.13 -2.77 2.45
C CYS A 86 -0.81 -2.02 2.25
N LEU A 87 -0.89 -0.81 1.72
CA LEU A 87 0.24 0.11 1.63
C LEU A 87 0.07 1.18 2.72
N VAL A 88 1.08 1.29 3.58
CA VAL A 88 1.13 2.25 4.69
C VAL A 88 2.29 3.18 4.45
N ASP A 89 1.98 4.33 3.87
CA ASP A 89 2.97 5.31 3.44
C ASP A 89 3.37 6.24 4.58
N GLU A 90 4.65 6.62 4.61
CA GLU A 90 5.22 7.58 5.56
C GLU A 90 5.00 7.21 7.04
N GLY A 91 5.14 5.93 7.38
CA GLY A 91 4.88 5.40 8.73
C GLY A 91 5.63 6.10 9.85
N SER A 92 6.85 6.58 9.61
CA SER A 92 7.65 7.34 10.60
C SER A 92 7.09 8.73 10.90
N LYS A 93 6.19 9.24 10.07
CA LYS A 93 5.60 10.58 10.16
C LYS A 93 4.16 10.57 10.67
N TRP A 94 3.68 9.44 11.16
CA TRP A 94 2.34 9.36 11.72
C TRP A 94 2.26 10.12 13.03
N ALA A 95 1.09 10.72 13.28
CA ALA A 95 0.83 11.44 14.51
C ALA A 95 0.89 10.50 15.74
N LYS A 96 1.32 11.02 16.88
CA LYS A 96 1.48 10.24 18.13
C LYS A 96 0.16 9.63 18.64
N GLU A 97 -0.97 10.25 18.31
CA GLU A 97 -2.31 9.79 18.67
C GLU A 97 -2.68 8.46 17.99
N VAL A 98 -1.95 8.10 16.93
CA VAL A 98 -2.13 6.82 16.24
C VAL A 98 -0.80 6.06 16.25
N PRO A 99 -0.47 5.35 17.34
CA PRO A 99 0.78 4.61 17.45
C PRO A 99 0.96 3.64 16.30
N PHE A 100 2.01 3.84 15.51
CA PHE A 100 2.26 3.10 14.28
C PHE A 100 2.43 1.60 14.53
N SER A 101 3.13 1.23 15.60
CA SER A 101 3.33 -0.16 16.01
C SER A 101 1.99 -0.88 16.31
N THR A 102 1.08 -0.20 16.98
CA THR A 102 -0.27 -0.71 17.28
C THR A 102 -1.08 -0.89 15.99
N PHE A 103 -1.08 0.11 15.10
CA PHE A 103 -1.74 0.01 13.81
C PHE A 103 -1.24 -1.19 12.99
N ILE A 104 0.08 -1.39 12.90
CA ILE A 104 0.67 -2.55 12.19
C ILE A 104 0.20 -3.87 12.78
N SER A 105 0.09 -3.96 14.11
CA SER A 105 -0.44 -5.16 14.78
C SER A 105 -1.90 -5.43 14.40
N ILE A 106 -2.74 -4.40 14.35
CA ILE A 106 -4.17 -4.53 13.98
C ILE A 106 -4.31 -4.89 12.51
N VAL A 107 -3.69 -4.13 11.61
CA VAL A 107 -3.83 -4.36 10.16
C VAL A 107 -3.26 -5.70 9.73
N SER A 108 -2.23 -6.20 10.39
CA SER A 108 -1.66 -7.53 10.10
C SER A 108 -2.67 -8.66 10.27
N LYS A 109 -3.66 -8.52 11.16
CA LYS A 109 -4.74 -9.50 11.37
C LYS A 109 -5.71 -9.54 10.17
N THR A 110 -5.89 -8.43 9.46
CA THR A 110 -6.77 -8.37 8.28
C THR A 110 -6.18 -9.07 7.05
N LEU A 111 -4.88 -9.36 7.08
CA LEU A 111 -4.11 -9.97 6.00
C LEU A 111 -3.98 -11.50 6.15
N VAL A 112 -4.67 -12.08 7.12
CA VAL A 112 -4.64 -13.53 7.37
C VAL A 112 -6.04 -14.15 7.26
N LYS A 113 -6.07 -15.44 6.88
CA LYS A 113 -7.27 -16.29 6.88
C LYS A 113 -6.97 -17.53 7.71
N GLY A 114 -7.48 -17.57 8.94
CA GLY A 114 -7.04 -18.58 9.91
C GLY A 114 -5.55 -18.44 10.20
N ALA A 115 -4.80 -19.52 10.09
CA ALA A 115 -3.35 -19.52 10.30
C ALA A 115 -2.54 -19.08 9.05
N LYS A 116 -3.19 -18.93 7.88
CA LYS A 116 -2.52 -18.63 6.61
C LYS A 116 -2.51 -17.14 6.32
N ARG A 117 -1.34 -16.59 6.00
CA ARG A 117 -1.23 -15.23 5.44
C ARG A 117 -1.71 -15.24 3.98
N VAL A 118 -2.63 -14.34 3.64
CA VAL A 118 -3.25 -14.23 2.32
C VAL A 118 -3.04 -12.86 1.69
N GLY A 119 -2.49 -11.91 2.44
CA GLY A 119 -2.25 -10.56 1.97
C GLY A 119 -0.85 -10.04 2.28
N PHE A 120 -0.50 -8.92 1.66
CA PHE A 120 0.79 -8.24 1.77
C PHE A 120 0.65 -6.91 2.50
N LEU A 121 1.64 -6.59 3.32
CA LEU A 121 1.79 -5.31 4.01
C LEU A 121 3.11 -4.68 3.59
N GLU A 122 3.04 -3.45 3.13
CA GLU A 122 4.20 -2.64 2.73
C GLU A 122 4.16 -1.33 3.50
N CYS A 123 5.29 -0.94 4.07
CA CYS A 123 5.41 0.26 4.91
C CYS A 123 6.61 1.10 4.46
N PRO A 124 6.58 1.71 3.26
CA PRO A 124 7.63 2.63 2.86
C PRO A 124 7.61 3.86 3.75
N SER A 125 8.80 4.32 4.12
CA SER A 125 8.94 5.54 4.91
C SER A 125 10.35 6.09 4.78
N THR A 126 10.46 7.41 4.82
CA THR A 126 11.73 8.08 5.10
C THR A 126 11.93 8.17 6.61
N THR A 127 13.15 8.41 7.05
CA THR A 127 13.45 8.63 8.48
C THR A 127 12.78 9.89 9.01
N ASN A 128 12.45 9.89 10.29
CA ASN A 128 11.91 11.06 10.99
C ASN A 128 12.53 11.18 12.38
N ALA A 129 12.45 12.38 12.97
CA ALA A 129 12.88 12.62 14.33
C ALA A 129 12.15 11.69 15.30
N MET A 130 12.87 11.13 16.28
CA MET A 130 12.31 10.19 17.26
C MET A 130 11.13 10.82 18.03
N THR A 131 11.23 12.11 18.34
CA THR A 131 10.17 12.86 19.03
C THR A 131 8.91 13.09 18.20
N ASN A 132 8.96 12.85 16.86
CA ASN A 132 7.86 13.13 15.91
C ASN A 132 7.38 11.86 15.19
N GLY A 133 7.27 10.73 15.88
CA GLY A 133 6.76 9.48 15.32
C GLY A 133 7.86 8.50 14.89
N GLY A 134 9.12 8.94 14.77
CA GLY A 134 10.24 8.06 14.43
C GLY A 134 10.47 6.94 15.43
N GLU A 135 10.18 7.17 16.71
CA GLU A 135 10.28 6.15 17.76
C GLU A 135 9.36 4.95 17.50
N GLU A 136 8.10 5.20 17.18
CA GLU A 136 7.13 4.15 16.87
C GLU A 136 7.50 3.35 15.62
N PHE A 137 8.00 4.05 14.58
CA PHE A 137 8.51 3.38 13.39
C PHE A 137 9.74 2.53 13.69
N LYS A 138 10.65 3.04 14.55
CA LYS A 138 11.83 2.29 14.99
C LYS A 138 11.44 1.00 15.69
N VAL A 139 10.43 1.00 16.55
CA VAL A 139 9.91 -0.23 17.19
C VAL A 139 9.50 -1.26 16.14
N VAL A 140 8.77 -0.84 15.10
CA VAL A 140 8.37 -1.73 14.01
C VAL A 140 9.58 -2.23 13.24
N TRP A 141 10.54 -1.36 12.96
CA TRP A 141 11.78 -1.70 12.27
C TRP A 141 12.62 -2.72 13.06
N ASP A 142 12.86 -2.46 14.33
CA ASP A 142 13.69 -3.33 15.17
C ASP A 142 13.09 -4.74 15.33
N ASN A 143 11.76 -4.83 15.34
CA ASN A 143 11.02 -6.09 15.41
C ASN A 143 10.83 -6.80 14.06
N ALA A 144 11.44 -6.32 12.98
CA ALA A 144 11.39 -6.92 11.65
C ALA A 144 12.65 -7.73 11.34
N ASN A 145 12.53 -8.73 10.46
CA ASN A 145 13.67 -9.54 9.97
C ASN A 145 14.57 -8.75 9.04
N GLN A 146 15.84 -9.08 8.97
CA GLN A 146 16.78 -8.36 8.11
C GLN A 146 16.67 -8.79 6.66
N LEU A 147 16.71 -9.81 6.13
CA LEU A 147 16.71 -10.13 4.69
C LEU A 147 15.97 -11.42 4.32
N LYS A 148 15.57 -12.22 5.30
CA LYS A 148 14.93 -13.51 5.04
C LYS A 148 13.72 -13.68 5.94
N TYR A 149 12.66 -14.15 5.35
CA TYR A 149 11.42 -14.49 6.05
C TYR A 149 11.53 -15.84 6.80
N THR A 150 12.70 -16.16 7.34
CA THR A 150 12.99 -17.46 7.92
C THR A 150 12.72 -17.56 9.43
N GLU A 151 12.59 -16.42 10.11
CA GLU A 151 12.39 -16.39 11.55
C GLU A 151 11.04 -15.75 11.91
N ARG A 152 10.43 -16.23 12.97
CA ARG A 152 9.20 -15.65 13.53
C ARG A 152 9.54 -14.39 14.30
N THR A 153 9.61 -13.27 13.60
CA THR A 153 9.64 -11.97 14.27
C THR A 153 8.25 -11.55 14.72
N PRO A 154 8.16 -10.69 15.75
CA PRO A 154 6.89 -10.24 16.29
C PRO A 154 5.94 -9.65 15.25
N ASN A 155 6.45 -8.86 14.29
CA ASN A 155 5.62 -8.23 13.26
C ASN A 155 5.63 -8.94 11.91
N ARG A 156 6.47 -9.96 11.71
CA ARG A 156 6.61 -10.72 10.45
C ARG A 156 6.90 -9.86 9.22
N LEU A 157 7.52 -8.71 9.41
CA LEU A 157 8.00 -7.85 8.33
C LEU A 157 9.45 -8.16 8.00
N VAL A 158 9.87 -7.75 6.82
CA VAL A 158 11.27 -7.83 6.36
C VAL A 158 11.77 -6.42 6.15
N LYS A 159 12.95 -6.10 6.68
CA LYS A 159 13.60 -4.82 6.48
C LYS A 159 14.11 -4.72 5.05
N TYR A 160 13.88 -3.57 4.45
CA TYR A 160 14.52 -3.18 3.20
C TYR A 160 14.97 -1.72 3.34
N PHE A 161 16.22 -1.47 3.10
CA PHE A 161 16.80 -0.13 3.17
C PHE A 161 17.35 0.26 1.81
N THR A 162 16.86 1.39 1.29
CA THR A 162 17.38 2.01 0.07
C THR A 162 18.10 3.29 0.49
N PRO A 163 19.42 3.34 0.39
CA PRO A 163 20.16 4.55 0.73
C PRO A 163 19.85 5.67 -0.27
N ALA A 164 19.97 6.92 0.19
CA ALA A 164 19.63 8.08 -0.63
C ALA A 164 20.49 8.18 -1.89
N TYR A 165 21.75 7.77 -1.79
CA TYR A 165 22.68 7.82 -2.93
C TYR A 165 22.33 6.87 -4.08
N ASP A 166 21.49 5.85 -3.86
CA ASP A 166 20.99 4.98 -4.95
C ASP A 166 20.12 5.74 -5.95
N GLY A 167 19.61 6.91 -5.58
CA GLY A 167 18.79 7.76 -6.44
C GLY A 167 19.55 8.94 -7.05
N TYR A 168 20.82 9.14 -6.70
CA TYR A 168 21.59 10.26 -7.21
C TYR A 168 22.35 9.91 -8.49
N TYR A 169 22.47 10.90 -9.39
CA TYR A 169 23.28 10.77 -10.59
C TYR A 169 24.73 10.39 -10.23
N GLY A 170 25.31 9.45 -10.96
CA GLY A 170 26.64 8.93 -10.69
C GLY A 170 26.71 7.82 -9.63
N PHE A 171 25.64 7.58 -8.85
CA PHE A 171 25.54 6.47 -7.91
C PHE A 171 24.80 5.25 -8.46
N ILE A 172 24.19 5.39 -9.63
CA ILE A 172 23.50 4.30 -10.34
C ILE A 172 24.24 3.99 -11.62
N GLY A 173 24.62 2.73 -11.81
CA GLY A 173 25.25 2.23 -12.99
C GLY A 173 24.30 2.15 -14.19
N ARG A 174 24.85 1.81 -15.35
CA ARG A 174 24.12 1.75 -16.63
C ARG A 174 22.90 0.80 -16.62
N TYR A 175 22.94 -0.21 -15.79
CA TYR A 175 21.89 -1.24 -15.69
C TYR A 175 21.02 -1.08 -14.43
N GLY A 176 21.11 0.06 -13.72
CA GLY A 176 20.36 0.33 -12.51
C GLY A 176 20.96 -0.25 -11.23
N GLU A 177 22.17 -0.80 -11.31
CA GLU A 177 22.93 -1.25 -10.14
C GLU A 177 23.50 -0.07 -9.35
N SER A 178 23.56 -0.21 -8.02
CA SER A 178 24.20 0.80 -7.17
C SER A 178 25.71 0.78 -7.34
N VAL A 179 26.33 1.93 -7.57
CA VAL A 179 27.78 2.11 -7.71
C VAL A 179 28.29 2.81 -6.45
N ILE A 180 28.79 2.02 -5.48
CA ILE A 180 29.20 2.53 -4.18
C ILE A 180 30.74 2.53 -4.02
N ASP A 181 31.47 1.72 -4.78
CA ASP A 181 32.85 1.35 -4.46
C ASP A 181 33.91 2.37 -4.84
N ALA A 182 33.60 3.37 -5.66
CA ALA A 182 34.52 4.45 -6.00
C ALA A 182 33.75 5.72 -6.36
N PRO A 183 33.60 6.67 -5.43
CA PRO A 183 32.96 7.93 -5.75
C PRO A 183 33.71 8.63 -6.89
N THR A 184 32.99 8.97 -7.94
CA THR A 184 33.50 9.75 -9.07
C THR A 184 33.37 11.25 -8.79
N GLU A 185 34.01 12.08 -9.61
CA GLU A 185 33.83 13.55 -9.50
C GLU A 185 32.35 13.97 -9.60
N GLU A 186 31.55 13.24 -10.39
CA GLU A 186 30.12 13.46 -10.55
C GLU A 186 29.31 13.18 -9.26
N GLN A 187 29.83 12.32 -8.40
CA GLN A 187 29.20 12.01 -7.11
C GLN A 187 29.51 13.03 -6.02
N TYR A 188 30.47 13.93 -6.25
CA TYR A 188 30.82 15.02 -5.35
C TYR A 188 30.21 16.36 -5.76
N ALA A 189 29.62 16.49 -6.94
CA ALA A 189 29.00 17.69 -7.46
C ALA A 189 27.55 17.84 -6.97
#